data_fa6dbbc945cbd5191743127917ca6c3b
#
_entry.id   fa6dbbc945cbd5191743127917ca6c3b
#
_cell.length_a   1.000
_cell.length_b   1.000
_cell.length_c   1.000
_cell.angle_alpha   90.00
_cell.angle_beta   90.00
_cell.angle_gamma   90.00
#
_symmetry.space_group_name_H-M   'P 1'
#
loop_
_entity.id
_entity.type
_entity.pdbx_description
1 polymer ?
#
loop_
_entity_poly.entity_id
_entity_poly.type
_entity_poly.pdbx_seq_one_letter_code
_entity_poly.pdbx_strand_id
1 'polypeptide(L)'
;MTQATDKQPGVLRSLDWCTICIYLALLIFGWISVCGASYTYGDTDIFSLDTRSGMQIVWIGTSICIGFVLLMLDDRFYDTFAYVIFGALLLLLFVTIFNPHQIKGSRSWLVLGPLRLQPAEFAKFATALALAKFMGTYGFNIQRWKHFAAALAIVFTPMLFIILQRETGSALVYLAFFLVFYREGMPGCVLFTGVAAVIYFVVGIRFEDVMMFDTPTSVGKFVVLLLVQLFTAGMVHFYTNERMLASYIAIYSLGITLLAVLFSVFVIPFDVVWVQIVLCVLMVGWLVLASLSTRLRNMWLITAFAIGSIAFFYSADYVLNNVLEPHQRVRINVLLGLDEDLDGAGYNVHQSEIAIGSGGLEGKGFLNGTQTKLKFVPEQDTDFIFCTVGEEEGFLGSAGVLILFLALILRLIYLAERQPFAFGRIYGYSVLSIFLFHVFINVGMVLGLTPVIGIPLPFFSYGGSSLWGFTFLLFIFLRIDASRNLVRT
;
A
#
# COMPACT_ATOMS: atom_id res chain seq x y z
N MET A 1 -46.70 -34.86 5.83
CA MET A 1 -45.79 -33.75 5.49
C MET A 1 -44.58 -33.85 6.42
N THR A 2 -43.58 -34.56 6.02
CA THR A 2 -42.29 -34.67 6.71
C THR A 2 -41.52 -33.37 6.49
N GLN A 3 -41.40 -32.54 7.53
CA GLN A 3 -40.47 -31.43 7.55
C GLN A 3 -39.06 -32.04 7.40
N ALA A 4 -38.49 -31.90 6.20
CA ALA A 4 -37.05 -32.09 6.00
C ALA A 4 -36.37 -31.02 6.87
N THR A 5 -35.84 -31.43 8.01
CA THR A 5 -34.89 -30.64 8.78
C THR A 5 -33.65 -30.47 7.91
N ASP A 6 -33.61 -29.39 7.13
CA ASP A 6 -32.40 -28.97 6.44
C ASP A 6 -31.34 -28.72 7.52
N LYS A 7 -30.51 -29.75 7.76
CA LYS A 7 -29.34 -29.63 8.63
C LYS A 7 -28.46 -28.56 7.99
N GLN A 8 -28.37 -27.40 8.62
CA GLN A 8 -27.47 -26.34 8.24
C GLN A 8 -26.07 -26.95 8.00
N PRO A 9 -25.48 -26.73 6.84
CA PRO A 9 -24.13 -27.26 6.58
C PRO A 9 -23.19 -26.73 7.66
N GLY A 10 -22.50 -27.63 8.36
CA GLY A 10 -21.55 -27.24 9.40
C GLY A 10 -20.53 -26.23 8.84
N VAL A 11 -20.08 -25.30 9.67
CA VAL A 11 -19.12 -24.21 9.28
C VAL A 11 -17.96 -24.75 8.44
N LEU A 12 -17.41 -25.90 8.81
CA LEU A 12 -16.29 -26.54 8.11
C LEU A 12 -16.60 -26.94 6.64
N ARG A 13 -17.87 -27.22 6.30
CA ARG A 13 -18.27 -27.54 4.93
C ARG A 13 -18.45 -26.31 4.03
N SER A 14 -18.71 -25.15 4.66
CA SER A 14 -18.90 -23.88 3.94
C SER A 14 -17.62 -23.07 3.81
N LEU A 15 -16.52 -23.50 4.45
CA LEU A 15 -15.22 -22.83 4.36
C LEU A 15 -14.60 -22.92 2.96
N ASP A 16 -13.89 -21.88 2.60
CA ASP A 16 -13.10 -21.85 1.37
C ASP A 16 -11.72 -22.51 1.56
N TRP A 17 -11.68 -23.83 1.35
CA TRP A 17 -10.46 -24.63 1.51
C TRP A 17 -9.33 -24.20 0.58
N CYS A 18 -9.66 -23.65 -0.60
CA CYS A 18 -8.65 -23.14 -1.53
C CYS A 18 -7.81 -22.03 -0.90
N THR A 19 -8.46 -21.05 -0.26
CA THR A 19 -7.76 -19.97 0.47
C THR A 19 -6.93 -20.51 1.63
N ILE A 20 -7.47 -21.51 2.37
CA ILE A 20 -6.73 -22.15 3.47
C ILE A 20 -5.48 -22.87 2.96
N CYS A 21 -5.58 -23.59 1.82
CA CYS A 21 -4.42 -24.25 1.22
C CYS A 21 -3.35 -23.23 0.78
N ILE A 22 -3.75 -22.11 0.16
CA ILE A 22 -2.82 -21.03 -0.21
C ILE A 22 -2.15 -20.43 1.03
N TYR A 23 -2.92 -20.17 2.10
CA TYR A 23 -2.42 -19.67 3.38
C TYR A 23 -1.35 -20.63 3.96
N LEU A 24 -1.64 -21.94 4.01
CA LEU A 24 -0.70 -22.93 4.51
C LEU A 24 0.54 -23.04 3.64
N ALA A 25 0.38 -22.96 2.32
CA ALA A 25 1.53 -22.95 1.39
C ALA A 25 2.44 -21.75 1.65
N LEU A 26 1.86 -20.52 1.80
CA LEU A 26 2.63 -19.33 2.11
C LEU A 26 3.34 -19.42 3.47
N LEU A 27 2.71 -20.01 4.49
CA LEU A 27 3.35 -20.24 5.79
C LEU A 27 4.55 -21.20 5.69
N ILE A 28 4.42 -22.28 4.93
CA ILE A 28 5.48 -23.28 4.75
C ILE A 28 6.66 -22.65 3.99
N PHE A 29 6.39 -22.02 2.84
CA PHE A 29 7.44 -21.36 2.07
C PHE A 29 8.09 -20.20 2.85
N GLY A 30 7.28 -19.41 3.59
CA GLY A 30 7.79 -18.36 4.47
C GLY A 30 8.71 -18.92 5.55
N TRP A 31 8.36 -20.04 6.18
CA TRP A 31 9.21 -20.67 7.16
C TRP A 31 10.53 -21.18 6.57
N ILE A 32 10.50 -21.82 5.40
CA ILE A 32 11.68 -22.25 4.65
C ILE A 32 12.61 -21.05 4.40
N SER A 33 12.06 -19.94 3.93
CA SER A 33 12.82 -18.72 3.65
C SER A 33 13.38 -18.08 4.93
N VAL A 34 12.64 -18.11 6.06
CA VAL A 34 13.15 -17.64 7.37
C VAL A 34 14.29 -18.55 7.84
N CYS A 35 14.24 -19.86 7.59
CA CYS A 35 15.35 -20.75 7.88
C CYS A 35 16.61 -20.32 7.09
N GLY A 36 16.49 -20.08 5.78
CA GLY A 36 17.59 -19.60 4.94
C GLY A 36 18.16 -18.26 5.42
N ALA A 37 17.29 -17.30 5.73
CA ALA A 37 17.68 -15.96 6.19
C ALA A 37 18.33 -15.96 7.59
N SER A 38 17.93 -16.85 8.50
CA SER A 38 18.42 -16.87 9.88
C SER A 38 19.61 -17.81 10.10
N TYR A 39 19.88 -18.71 9.15
CA TYR A 39 20.95 -19.70 9.28
C TYR A 39 22.33 -19.04 9.29
N THR A 40 23.17 -19.47 10.24
CA THR A 40 24.60 -19.10 10.31
C THR A 40 25.48 -20.35 10.20
N TYR A 41 26.67 -20.20 9.61
CA TYR A 41 27.61 -21.32 9.48
C TYR A 41 27.95 -21.90 10.85
N GLY A 42 27.65 -23.19 11.04
CA GLY A 42 27.91 -23.90 12.30
C GLY A 42 26.67 -24.11 13.17
N ASP A 43 25.55 -23.48 12.89
CA ASP A 43 24.28 -23.75 13.57
C ASP A 43 23.70 -25.09 13.08
N THR A 44 23.61 -26.05 14.02
CA THR A 44 23.07 -27.38 13.69
C THR A 44 21.57 -27.52 13.97
N ASP A 45 20.98 -26.60 14.74
CA ASP A 45 19.61 -26.72 15.25
C ASP A 45 18.65 -25.65 14.69
N ILE A 46 18.09 -25.93 13.51
CA ILE A 46 17.05 -25.09 12.87
C ILE A 46 15.75 -25.05 13.73
N PHE A 47 15.51 -26.07 14.55
CA PHE A 47 14.29 -26.21 15.35
C PHE A 47 14.45 -25.67 16.79
N SER A 48 15.63 -25.18 17.18
CA SER A 48 15.84 -24.61 18.51
C SER A 48 14.97 -23.38 18.71
N LEU A 49 14.32 -23.27 19.87
CA LEU A 49 13.51 -22.11 20.26
C LEU A 49 14.34 -20.82 20.44
N ASP A 50 15.65 -20.97 20.53
CA ASP A 50 16.59 -19.83 20.61
C ASP A 50 16.87 -19.22 19.23
N THR A 51 16.55 -19.95 18.14
CA THR A 51 16.70 -19.49 16.77
C THR A 51 15.43 -18.81 16.26
N ARG A 52 15.56 -17.88 15.28
CA ARG A 52 14.40 -17.23 14.66
C ARG A 52 13.54 -18.25 13.90
N SER A 53 14.15 -19.23 13.25
CA SER A 53 13.46 -20.32 12.53
C SER A 53 12.60 -21.19 13.45
N GLY A 54 13.11 -21.58 14.63
CA GLY A 54 12.33 -22.33 15.61
C GLY A 54 11.22 -21.51 16.25
N MET A 55 11.48 -20.24 16.60
CA MET A 55 10.42 -19.34 17.09
C MET A 55 9.32 -19.09 16.05
N GLN A 56 9.65 -19.05 14.75
CA GLN A 56 8.65 -18.91 13.70
C GLN A 56 7.64 -20.08 13.68
N ILE A 57 8.08 -21.31 14.00
CA ILE A 57 7.17 -22.46 14.14
C ILE A 57 6.16 -22.22 15.27
N VAL A 58 6.60 -21.67 16.40
CA VAL A 58 5.70 -21.32 17.50
C VAL A 58 4.68 -20.27 17.06
N TRP A 59 5.11 -19.24 16.31
CA TRP A 59 4.21 -18.22 15.78
C TRP A 59 3.23 -18.79 14.76
N ILE A 60 3.65 -19.73 13.91
CA ILE A 60 2.77 -20.46 12.98
C ILE A 60 1.74 -21.29 13.75
N GLY A 61 2.19 -22.06 14.73
CA GLY A 61 1.27 -22.87 15.55
C GLY A 61 0.22 -22.02 16.27
N THR A 62 0.65 -20.93 16.90
CA THR A 62 -0.28 -19.99 17.57
C THR A 62 -1.21 -19.30 16.58
N SER A 63 -0.73 -18.94 15.37
CA SER A 63 -1.57 -18.36 14.31
C SER A 63 -2.65 -19.32 13.83
N ILE A 64 -2.34 -20.60 13.66
CA ILE A 64 -3.32 -21.62 13.28
C ILE A 64 -4.37 -21.79 14.40
N CYS A 65 -3.94 -21.81 15.67
CA CYS A 65 -4.86 -21.86 16.79
C CYS A 65 -5.78 -20.63 16.83
N ILE A 66 -5.23 -19.42 16.65
CA ILE A 66 -6.02 -18.19 16.55
C ILE A 66 -7.02 -18.29 15.40
N GLY A 67 -6.57 -18.69 14.21
CA GLY A 67 -7.43 -18.87 13.04
C GLY A 67 -8.59 -19.82 13.32
N PHE A 68 -8.31 -20.95 13.98
CA PHE A 68 -9.36 -21.88 14.38
C PHE A 68 -10.37 -21.27 15.35
N VAL A 69 -9.90 -20.54 16.38
CA VAL A 69 -10.78 -19.83 17.33
C VAL A 69 -11.66 -18.81 16.61
N LEU A 70 -11.08 -18.03 15.68
CA LEU A 70 -11.83 -17.04 14.89
C LEU A 70 -12.91 -17.68 14.01
N LEU A 71 -12.68 -18.87 13.48
CA LEU A 71 -13.70 -19.62 12.72
C LEU A 71 -14.84 -20.15 13.60
N MET A 72 -14.61 -20.38 14.90
CA MET A 72 -15.64 -20.85 15.84
C MET A 72 -16.55 -19.73 16.32
N LEU A 73 -16.11 -18.48 16.29
CA LEU A 73 -16.95 -17.34 16.66
C LEU A 73 -18.06 -17.13 15.61
N ASP A 74 -19.20 -16.62 16.05
CA ASP A 74 -20.29 -16.28 15.13
C ASP A 74 -19.95 -15.04 14.29
N ASP A 75 -20.37 -15.00 13.02
CA ASP A 75 -20.20 -13.83 12.14
C ASP A 75 -20.87 -12.57 12.71
N ARG A 76 -22.02 -12.73 13.38
CA ARG A 76 -22.72 -11.65 14.08
C ARG A 76 -21.88 -11.00 15.18
N PHE A 77 -20.95 -11.74 15.78
CA PHE A 77 -20.03 -11.20 16.77
C PHE A 77 -19.18 -10.10 16.16
N TYR A 78 -18.61 -10.34 14.97
CA TYR A 78 -17.74 -9.35 14.29
C TYR A 78 -18.50 -8.09 13.91
N ASP A 79 -19.73 -8.23 13.42
CA ASP A 79 -20.55 -7.07 13.11
C ASP A 79 -20.97 -6.31 14.39
N THR A 80 -21.47 -7.01 15.40
CA THR A 80 -21.94 -6.36 16.64
C THR A 80 -20.84 -5.60 17.35
N PHE A 81 -19.66 -6.22 17.51
CA PHE A 81 -18.55 -5.67 18.29
C PHE A 81 -17.54 -4.87 17.46
N ALA A 82 -17.76 -4.63 16.16
CA ALA A 82 -16.84 -3.93 15.28
C ALA A 82 -16.33 -2.60 15.86
N TYR A 83 -17.22 -1.74 16.36
CA TYR A 83 -16.84 -0.46 16.95
C TYR A 83 -16.17 -0.60 18.32
N VAL A 84 -16.54 -1.61 19.11
CA VAL A 84 -15.90 -1.88 20.41
C VAL A 84 -14.46 -2.35 20.20
N ILE A 85 -14.25 -3.27 19.26
CA ILE A 85 -12.90 -3.75 18.87
C ILE A 85 -12.06 -2.57 18.34
N PHE A 86 -12.64 -1.75 17.47
CA PHE A 86 -11.96 -0.57 16.94
C PHE A 86 -11.58 0.41 18.03
N GLY A 87 -12.50 0.76 18.93
CA GLY A 87 -12.26 1.67 20.06
C GLY A 87 -11.19 1.13 21.03
N ALA A 88 -11.24 -0.17 21.34
CA ALA A 88 -10.24 -0.81 22.19
C ALA A 88 -8.82 -0.75 21.59
N LEU A 89 -8.68 -1.01 20.27
CA LEU A 89 -7.39 -0.94 19.59
C LEU A 89 -6.93 0.50 19.36
N LEU A 90 -7.83 1.46 19.16
CA LEU A 90 -7.47 2.88 19.17
C LEU A 90 -6.93 3.32 20.54
N LEU A 91 -7.57 2.89 21.62
CA LEU A 91 -7.07 3.15 22.98
C LEU A 91 -5.69 2.54 23.18
N LEU A 92 -5.48 1.32 22.70
CA LEU A 92 -4.18 0.64 22.78
C LEU A 92 -3.11 1.38 21.98
N LEU A 93 -3.42 1.85 20.75
CA LEU A 93 -2.54 2.70 19.96
C LEU A 93 -2.23 4.01 20.68
N PHE A 94 -3.23 4.64 21.31
CA PHE A 94 -3.02 5.88 22.04
C PHE A 94 -2.09 5.68 23.25
N VAL A 95 -2.28 4.60 24.01
CA VAL A 95 -1.44 4.28 25.17
C VAL A 95 0.01 4.03 24.76
N THR A 96 0.26 3.39 23.61
CA THR A 96 1.63 3.12 23.14
C THR A 96 2.40 4.37 22.73
N ILE A 97 1.75 5.50 22.44
CA ILE A 97 2.44 6.76 22.16
C ILE A 97 3.30 7.20 23.39
N PHE A 98 2.81 6.88 24.59
CA PHE A 98 3.48 7.25 25.86
C PHE A 98 4.46 6.19 26.36
N ASN A 99 4.70 5.11 25.59
CA ASN A 99 5.62 4.07 25.98
C ASN A 99 7.06 4.64 26.08
N PRO A 100 7.76 4.45 27.23
CA PRO A 100 9.14 4.91 27.37
C PRO A 100 10.13 4.07 26.57
N HIS A 101 9.80 2.82 26.24
CA HIS A 101 10.69 1.93 25.51
C HIS A 101 10.61 2.21 24.01
N GLN A 102 11.72 2.65 23.43
CA GLN A 102 11.89 2.81 22.00
C GLN A 102 12.62 1.59 21.43
N ILE A 103 12.05 0.97 20.39
CA ILE A 103 12.68 -0.10 19.63
C ILE A 103 12.91 0.42 18.20
N LYS A 104 14.16 0.45 17.76
CA LYS A 104 14.55 0.99 16.43
C LYS A 104 14.01 2.42 16.17
N GLY A 105 13.96 3.26 17.20
CA GLY A 105 13.50 4.64 17.10
C GLY A 105 11.97 4.83 17.12
N SER A 106 11.16 3.76 17.10
CA SER A 106 9.70 3.84 17.18
C SER A 106 9.17 3.47 18.57
N ARG A 107 8.00 4.02 18.93
CA ARG A 107 7.29 3.73 20.19
C ARG A 107 6.09 2.82 19.97
N SER A 108 6.14 1.97 18.96
CA SER A 108 5.01 1.16 18.49
C SER A 108 4.90 -0.22 19.14
N TRP A 109 5.85 -0.60 20.01
CA TRP A 109 5.93 -1.94 20.57
C TRP A 109 5.47 -1.98 22.03
N LEU A 110 4.57 -2.91 22.33
CA LEU A 110 4.24 -3.31 23.69
C LEU A 110 5.09 -4.53 24.07
N VAL A 111 5.92 -4.37 25.09
CA VAL A 111 6.76 -5.44 25.61
C VAL A 111 6.05 -6.05 26.84
N LEU A 112 5.56 -7.28 26.68
CA LEU A 112 4.89 -8.05 27.72
C LEU A 112 5.75 -9.29 28.08
N GLY A 113 6.80 -9.07 28.84
CA GLY A 113 7.79 -10.12 29.12
C GLY A 113 8.52 -10.55 27.83
N PRO A 114 8.49 -11.84 27.45
CA PRO A 114 9.12 -12.32 26.22
C PRO A 114 8.34 -11.95 24.95
N LEU A 115 7.05 -11.57 25.09
CA LEU A 115 6.19 -11.23 23.96
C LEU A 115 6.33 -9.74 23.60
N ARG A 116 6.54 -9.48 22.32
CA ARG A 116 6.54 -8.13 21.75
C ARG A 116 5.34 -8.02 20.79
N LEU A 117 4.37 -7.19 21.13
CA LEU A 117 3.18 -6.96 20.32
C LEU A 117 3.25 -5.58 19.70
N GLN A 118 2.91 -5.51 18.42
CA GLN A 118 2.79 -4.25 17.69
C GLN A 118 1.30 -3.96 17.42
N PRO A 119 0.68 -3.06 18.18
CA PRO A 119 -0.75 -2.77 18.05
C PRO A 119 -1.18 -2.30 16.67
N ALA A 120 -0.28 -1.65 15.91
CA ALA A 120 -0.54 -1.22 14.55
C ALA A 120 -0.94 -2.38 13.62
N GLU A 121 -0.39 -3.59 13.84
CA GLU A 121 -0.75 -4.78 13.06
C GLU A 121 -2.20 -5.20 13.28
N PHE A 122 -2.66 -5.11 14.51
CA PHE A 122 -4.04 -5.44 14.88
C PHE A 122 -5.03 -4.31 14.51
N ALA A 123 -4.61 -3.06 14.56
CA ALA A 123 -5.46 -1.94 14.20
C ALA A 123 -5.97 -2.01 12.76
N LYS A 124 -5.24 -2.66 11.84
CA LYS A 124 -5.65 -2.84 10.44
C LYS A 124 -6.97 -3.62 10.33
N PHE A 125 -7.08 -4.77 11.00
CA PHE A 125 -8.33 -5.55 10.93
C PHE A 125 -9.50 -4.86 11.65
N ALA A 126 -9.23 -4.16 12.76
CA ALA A 126 -10.26 -3.41 13.48
C ALA A 126 -10.79 -2.24 12.66
N THR A 127 -9.90 -1.53 11.96
CA THR A 127 -10.29 -0.46 11.03
C THR A 127 -11.14 -1.03 9.88
N ALA A 128 -10.74 -2.19 9.33
CA ALA A 128 -11.51 -2.87 8.30
C ALA A 128 -12.93 -3.26 8.78
N LEU A 129 -13.08 -3.77 10.02
CA LEU A 129 -14.37 -4.08 10.64
C LEU A 129 -15.23 -2.83 10.85
N ALA A 130 -14.64 -1.78 11.44
CA ALA A 130 -15.36 -0.53 11.69
C ALA A 130 -15.83 0.14 10.40
N LEU A 131 -14.96 0.14 9.38
CA LEU A 131 -15.27 0.68 8.06
C LEU A 131 -16.37 -0.13 7.38
N ALA A 132 -16.28 -1.47 7.41
CA ALA A 132 -17.28 -2.36 6.85
C ALA A 132 -18.66 -2.16 7.52
N LYS A 133 -18.70 -2.03 8.85
CA LYS A 133 -19.92 -1.74 9.57
C LYS A 133 -20.49 -0.37 9.22
N PHE A 134 -19.66 0.67 9.20
CA PHE A 134 -20.10 2.03 8.90
C PHE A 134 -20.66 2.14 7.48
N MET A 135 -19.90 1.67 6.49
CA MET A 135 -20.31 1.74 5.09
C MET A 135 -21.41 0.74 4.73
N GLY A 136 -21.55 -0.37 5.49
CA GLY A 136 -22.62 -1.35 5.35
C GLY A 136 -23.97 -0.90 5.91
N THR A 137 -24.03 0.24 6.61
CA THR A 137 -25.27 0.75 7.21
C THR A 137 -26.26 1.21 6.14
N TYR A 138 -27.56 0.90 6.34
CA TYR A 138 -28.61 1.33 5.44
C TYR A 138 -28.62 2.84 5.22
N GLY A 139 -28.70 3.27 3.95
CA GLY A 139 -28.68 4.69 3.57
C GLY A 139 -27.28 5.33 3.48
N PHE A 140 -26.20 4.55 3.68
CA PHE A 140 -24.85 5.02 3.39
C PHE A 140 -24.70 5.37 1.90
N ASN A 141 -24.06 6.49 1.64
CA ASN A 141 -23.72 6.91 0.27
C ASN A 141 -22.38 7.66 0.32
N ILE A 142 -21.35 7.10 -0.28
CA ILE A 142 -20.01 7.66 -0.32
C ILE A 142 -19.91 9.00 -1.06
N GLN A 143 -20.86 9.28 -1.96
CA GLN A 143 -20.92 10.57 -2.68
C GLN A 143 -21.39 11.74 -1.79
N ARG A 144 -22.01 11.44 -0.63
CA ARG A 144 -22.34 12.48 0.36
C ARG A 144 -21.11 12.82 1.17
N TRP A 145 -20.72 14.08 1.15
CA TRP A 145 -19.52 14.57 1.83
C TRP A 145 -19.44 14.16 3.31
N LYS A 146 -20.55 14.23 4.05
CA LYS A 146 -20.58 13.83 5.48
C LYS A 146 -20.25 12.35 5.68
N HIS A 147 -20.77 11.48 4.82
CA HIS A 147 -20.49 10.04 4.90
C HIS A 147 -19.05 9.74 4.50
N PHE A 148 -18.56 10.38 3.44
CA PHE A 148 -17.18 10.23 3.01
C PHE A 148 -16.19 10.73 4.06
N ALA A 149 -16.42 11.93 4.62
CA ALA A 149 -15.57 12.48 5.68
C ALA A 149 -15.55 11.59 6.94
N ALA A 150 -16.70 11.00 7.33
CA ALA A 150 -16.75 10.07 8.45
C ALA A 150 -16.00 8.76 8.15
N ALA A 151 -16.11 8.21 6.92
CA ALA A 151 -15.34 7.05 6.49
C ALA A 151 -13.82 7.34 6.49
N LEU A 152 -13.42 8.51 5.98
CA LEU A 152 -12.04 8.98 6.07
C LEU A 152 -11.56 9.10 7.52
N ALA A 153 -12.38 9.64 8.42
CA ALA A 153 -12.02 9.76 9.84
C ALA A 153 -11.74 8.39 10.48
N ILE A 154 -12.52 7.34 10.14
CA ILE A 154 -12.28 5.97 10.63
C ILE A 154 -10.90 5.47 10.18
N VAL A 155 -10.48 5.77 8.94
CA VAL A 155 -9.19 5.32 8.40
C VAL A 155 -8.03 6.18 8.90
N PHE A 156 -8.21 7.51 8.92
CA PHE A 156 -7.12 8.44 9.27
C PHE A 156 -6.84 8.52 10.78
N THR A 157 -7.80 8.22 11.65
CA THR A 157 -7.57 8.27 13.11
C THR A 157 -6.49 7.28 13.57
N PRO A 158 -6.55 5.96 13.26
CA PRO A 158 -5.46 5.05 13.61
C PRO A 158 -4.16 5.40 12.87
N MET A 159 -4.24 5.81 11.61
CA MET A 159 -3.07 6.27 10.84
C MET A 159 -2.34 7.41 11.55
N LEU A 160 -3.07 8.40 12.06
CA LEU A 160 -2.49 9.53 12.80
C LEU A 160 -1.78 9.05 14.07
N PHE A 161 -2.38 8.15 14.86
CA PHE A 161 -1.73 7.61 16.05
C PHE A 161 -0.45 6.84 15.73
N ILE A 162 -0.43 6.08 14.63
CA ILE A 162 0.74 5.34 14.17
C ILE A 162 1.86 6.31 13.72
N ILE A 163 1.52 7.40 13.04
CA ILE A 163 2.49 8.46 12.67
C ILE A 163 3.10 9.10 13.94
N LEU A 164 2.27 9.38 14.94
CA LEU A 164 2.75 9.94 16.22
C LEU A 164 3.67 8.98 16.98
N GLN A 165 3.57 7.66 16.74
CA GLN A 165 4.50 6.64 17.26
C GLN A 165 5.82 6.58 16.46
N ARG A 166 6.00 7.38 15.41
CA ARG A 166 7.11 7.37 14.45
C ARG A 166 7.21 6.07 13.63
N GLU A 167 6.07 5.48 13.30
CA GLU A 167 5.97 4.25 12.53
C GLU A 167 5.33 4.56 11.15
N THR A 168 6.10 5.19 10.27
CA THR A 168 5.58 5.64 8.96
C THR A 168 5.20 4.49 8.03
N GLY A 169 5.91 3.36 8.12
CA GLY A 169 5.65 2.18 7.28
C GLY A 169 4.24 1.63 7.47
N SER A 170 3.89 1.31 8.72
CA SER A 170 2.56 0.80 9.06
C SER A 170 1.44 1.81 8.78
N ALA A 171 1.73 3.13 8.89
CA ALA A 171 0.77 4.18 8.58
C ALA A 171 0.41 4.22 7.08
N LEU A 172 1.40 4.05 6.19
CA LEU A 172 1.18 4.08 4.74
C LEU A 172 0.23 2.97 4.25
N VAL A 173 0.17 1.83 4.96
CA VAL A 173 -0.77 0.74 4.63
C VAL A 173 -2.22 1.20 4.63
N TYR A 174 -2.57 2.21 5.44
CA TYR A 174 -3.93 2.75 5.48
C TYR A 174 -4.35 3.45 4.18
N LEU A 175 -3.42 3.84 3.32
CA LEU A 175 -3.74 4.33 1.98
C LEU A 175 -4.38 3.26 1.09
N ALA A 176 -4.18 1.98 1.39
CA ALA A 176 -4.84 0.88 0.70
C ALA A 176 -6.38 0.97 0.78
N PHE A 177 -6.95 1.55 1.84
CA PHE A 177 -8.40 1.72 1.98
C PHE A 177 -9.03 2.63 0.90
N PHE A 178 -8.23 3.45 0.21
CA PHE A 178 -8.74 4.22 -0.95
C PHE A 178 -9.22 3.31 -2.09
N LEU A 179 -8.66 2.09 -2.23
CA LEU A 179 -9.16 1.09 -3.18
C LEU A 179 -10.57 0.61 -2.78
N VAL A 180 -10.85 0.47 -1.49
CA VAL A 180 -12.18 0.14 -0.97
C VAL A 180 -13.17 1.26 -1.28
N PHE A 181 -12.79 2.50 -1.02
CA PHE A 181 -13.63 3.66 -1.35
C PHE A 181 -13.94 3.74 -2.85
N TYR A 182 -12.95 3.50 -3.69
CA TYR A 182 -13.15 3.46 -5.14
C TYR A 182 -14.13 2.37 -5.55
N ARG A 183 -14.00 1.16 -4.99
CA ARG A 183 -14.92 0.04 -5.26
C ARG A 183 -16.36 0.34 -4.82
N GLU A 184 -16.55 1.07 -3.71
CA GLU A 184 -17.87 1.45 -3.19
C GLU A 184 -18.44 2.74 -3.82
N GLY A 185 -17.85 3.22 -4.90
CA GLY A 185 -18.41 4.31 -5.72
C GLY A 185 -17.82 5.69 -5.47
N MET A 186 -16.64 5.79 -4.88
CA MET A 186 -15.88 7.04 -4.85
C MET A 186 -15.52 7.44 -6.29
N PRO A 187 -15.69 8.70 -6.66
CA PRO A 187 -15.33 9.16 -8.01
C PRO A 187 -13.85 8.84 -8.32
N GLY A 188 -13.61 8.27 -9.50
CA GLY A 188 -12.26 7.90 -9.95
C GLY A 188 -11.29 9.07 -10.02
N CYS A 189 -11.79 10.32 -10.11
CA CYS A 189 -10.96 11.52 -10.07
C CYS A 189 -10.14 11.64 -8.77
N VAL A 190 -10.65 11.16 -7.63
CA VAL A 190 -9.92 11.21 -6.35
C VAL A 190 -8.70 10.29 -6.39
N LEU A 191 -8.89 9.05 -6.86
CA LEU A 191 -7.77 8.10 -7.02
C LEU A 191 -6.77 8.62 -8.07
N PHE A 192 -7.28 9.14 -9.19
CA PHE A 192 -6.46 9.74 -10.24
C PHE A 192 -5.62 10.91 -9.72
N THR A 193 -6.18 11.76 -8.86
CA THR A 193 -5.44 12.87 -8.23
C THR A 193 -4.27 12.35 -7.39
N GLY A 194 -4.47 11.27 -6.61
CA GLY A 194 -3.39 10.65 -5.85
C GLY A 194 -2.27 10.10 -6.74
N VAL A 195 -2.63 9.40 -7.81
CA VAL A 195 -1.64 8.86 -8.78
C VAL A 195 -0.92 10.01 -9.49
N ALA A 196 -1.63 11.05 -9.92
CA ALA A 196 -1.05 12.23 -10.55
C ALA A 196 -0.05 12.94 -9.63
N ALA A 197 -0.38 13.08 -8.33
CA ALA A 197 0.52 13.67 -7.34
C ALA A 197 1.84 12.87 -7.21
N VAL A 198 1.77 11.54 -7.18
CA VAL A 198 2.96 10.68 -7.17
C VAL A 198 3.80 10.89 -8.44
N ILE A 199 3.17 10.93 -9.61
CA ILE A 199 3.87 11.17 -10.88
C ILE A 199 4.56 12.54 -10.86
N TYR A 200 3.86 13.60 -10.43
CA TYR A 200 4.43 14.95 -10.35
C TYR A 200 5.62 15.01 -9.40
N PHE A 201 5.51 14.34 -8.25
CA PHE A 201 6.58 14.26 -7.27
C PHE A 201 7.82 13.55 -7.84
N VAL A 202 7.63 12.34 -8.38
CA VAL A 202 8.74 11.52 -8.91
C VAL A 202 9.41 12.20 -10.09
N VAL A 203 8.63 12.64 -11.09
CA VAL A 203 9.18 13.27 -12.31
C VAL A 203 9.80 14.63 -11.99
N GLY A 204 9.14 15.42 -11.15
CA GLY A 204 9.60 16.74 -10.77
C GLY A 204 10.97 16.71 -10.11
N ILE A 205 11.17 15.82 -9.12
CA ILE A 205 12.42 15.74 -8.37
C ILE A 205 13.51 15.00 -9.17
N ARG A 206 13.16 13.86 -9.80
CA ARG A 206 14.15 13.03 -10.51
C ARG A 206 14.84 13.77 -11.67
N PHE A 207 14.11 14.65 -12.35
CA PHE A 207 14.59 15.36 -13.53
C PHE A 207 14.74 16.87 -13.30
N GLU A 208 14.81 17.33 -12.06
CA GLU A 208 14.93 18.76 -11.74
C GLU A 208 16.21 19.38 -12.27
N ASP A 209 17.35 18.69 -12.06
CA ASP A 209 18.68 19.14 -12.46
C ASP A 209 19.03 18.82 -13.92
N VAL A 210 18.18 18.04 -14.61
CA VAL A 210 18.38 17.70 -16.02
C VAL A 210 17.90 18.86 -16.88
N MET A 211 18.81 19.48 -17.64
CA MET A 211 18.48 20.55 -18.59
C MET A 211 18.06 19.97 -19.94
N MET A 212 17.08 20.61 -20.56
CA MET A 212 16.54 20.19 -21.85
C MET A 212 17.42 20.76 -22.98
N PHE A 213 18.16 19.92 -23.70
CA PHE A 213 19.13 20.30 -24.72
C PHE A 213 20.13 21.35 -24.16
N ASP A 214 20.54 22.33 -24.94
CA ASP A 214 21.40 23.43 -24.50
C ASP A 214 20.62 24.66 -24.00
N THR A 215 19.41 24.45 -23.45
CA THR A 215 18.54 25.53 -22.95
C THR A 215 18.53 25.55 -21.42
N PRO A 216 18.24 26.71 -20.78
CA PRO A 216 18.12 26.80 -19.32
C PRO A 216 16.83 26.18 -18.75
N THR A 217 16.16 25.29 -19.51
CA THR A 217 14.86 24.70 -19.15
C THR A 217 15.07 23.40 -18.38
N SER A 218 14.62 23.32 -17.13
CA SER A 218 14.57 22.07 -16.36
C SER A 218 13.56 21.09 -16.96
N VAL A 219 14.00 19.88 -17.29
CA VAL A 219 13.14 18.81 -17.82
C VAL A 219 12.06 18.43 -16.83
N GLY A 220 12.37 18.33 -15.53
CA GLY A 220 11.40 18.00 -14.49
C GLY A 220 10.25 18.99 -14.42
N LYS A 221 10.56 20.29 -14.33
CA LYS A 221 9.56 21.37 -14.27
C LYS A 221 8.74 21.44 -15.55
N PHE A 222 9.39 21.31 -16.69
CA PHE A 222 8.74 21.31 -18.00
C PHE A 222 7.73 20.17 -18.15
N VAL A 223 8.15 18.93 -17.88
CA VAL A 223 7.28 17.74 -18.06
C VAL A 223 6.13 17.76 -17.09
N VAL A 224 6.36 18.11 -15.80
CA VAL A 224 5.27 18.15 -14.82
C VAL A 224 4.21 19.18 -15.18
N LEU A 225 4.59 20.41 -15.55
CA LEU A 225 3.61 21.44 -15.94
C LEU A 225 2.83 21.04 -17.20
N LEU A 226 3.48 20.38 -18.16
CA LEU A 226 2.78 19.84 -19.33
C LEU A 226 1.82 18.72 -18.94
N LEU A 227 2.22 17.80 -18.04
CA LEU A 227 1.33 16.76 -17.53
C LEU A 227 0.13 17.33 -16.77
N VAL A 228 0.31 18.37 -15.97
CA VAL A 228 -0.82 19.07 -15.30
C VAL A 228 -1.84 19.56 -16.31
N GLN A 229 -1.40 20.16 -17.42
CA GLN A 229 -2.28 20.65 -18.48
C GLN A 229 -3.01 19.49 -19.18
N LEU A 230 -2.30 18.44 -19.57
CA LEU A 230 -2.86 17.28 -20.24
C LEU A 230 -3.83 16.49 -19.36
N PHE A 231 -3.48 16.29 -18.09
CA PHE A 231 -4.35 15.60 -17.13
C PHE A 231 -5.62 16.41 -16.84
N THR A 232 -5.49 17.73 -16.76
CA THR A 232 -6.65 18.63 -16.62
C THR A 232 -7.53 18.56 -17.85
N ALA A 233 -6.97 18.58 -19.07
CA ALA A 233 -7.74 18.39 -20.31
C ALA A 233 -8.44 17.03 -20.33
N GLY A 234 -7.77 15.96 -19.92
CA GLY A 234 -8.36 14.62 -19.79
C GLY A 234 -9.53 14.61 -18.79
N MET A 235 -9.37 15.25 -17.63
CA MET A 235 -10.47 15.35 -16.66
C MET A 235 -11.67 16.14 -17.19
N VAL A 236 -11.45 17.24 -17.91
CA VAL A 236 -12.55 17.96 -18.59
C VAL A 236 -13.24 17.04 -19.59
N HIS A 237 -12.48 16.29 -20.39
CA HIS A 237 -13.04 15.37 -21.39
C HIS A 237 -13.92 14.26 -20.80
N PHE A 238 -13.46 13.63 -19.69
CA PHE A 238 -14.15 12.47 -19.12
C PHE A 238 -15.25 12.81 -18.11
N TYR A 239 -15.14 13.94 -17.39
CA TYR A 239 -16.07 14.29 -16.30
C TYR A 239 -17.03 15.43 -16.63
N THR A 240 -16.89 16.04 -17.82
CA THR A 240 -17.81 17.07 -18.31
C THR A 240 -18.23 16.78 -19.75
N ASN A 241 -19.33 17.39 -20.20
CA ASN A 241 -19.74 17.29 -21.62
C ASN A 241 -19.00 18.30 -22.50
N GLU A 242 -18.08 19.08 -21.95
CA GLU A 242 -17.40 20.18 -22.65
C GLU A 242 -16.15 19.65 -23.41
N ARG A 243 -16.35 18.72 -24.34
CA ARG A 243 -15.28 18.10 -25.13
C ARG A 243 -14.46 19.11 -25.95
N MET A 244 -15.10 20.17 -26.45
CA MET A 244 -14.43 21.25 -27.18
C MET A 244 -13.43 21.99 -26.30
N LEU A 245 -13.81 22.27 -25.03
CA LEU A 245 -12.91 22.91 -24.06
C LEU A 245 -11.67 22.03 -23.79
N ALA A 246 -11.87 20.73 -23.58
CA ALA A 246 -10.78 19.78 -23.41
C ALA A 246 -9.81 19.76 -24.60
N SER A 247 -10.36 19.73 -25.82
CA SER A 247 -9.57 19.75 -27.05
C SER A 247 -8.79 21.05 -27.21
N TYR A 248 -9.39 22.20 -26.90
CA TYR A 248 -8.69 23.49 -26.95
C TYR A 248 -7.56 23.54 -25.94
N ILE A 249 -7.78 23.11 -24.67
CA ILE A 249 -6.70 23.05 -23.67
C ILE A 249 -5.56 22.18 -24.20
N ALA A 250 -5.82 20.98 -24.70
CA ALA A 250 -4.79 20.07 -25.18
C ALA A 250 -4.04 20.63 -26.40
N ILE A 251 -4.77 21.17 -27.41
CA ILE A 251 -4.19 21.68 -28.65
C ILE A 251 -3.31 22.91 -28.38
N TYR A 252 -3.84 23.89 -27.62
CA TYR A 252 -3.07 25.10 -27.31
C TYR A 252 -1.88 24.80 -26.40
N SER A 253 -2.04 23.91 -25.39
CA SER A 253 -0.93 23.48 -24.54
C SER A 253 0.18 22.85 -25.38
N LEU A 254 -0.13 21.85 -26.19
CA LEU A 254 0.88 21.14 -26.99
C LEU A 254 1.45 22.05 -28.10
N GLY A 255 0.61 22.80 -28.82
CA GLY A 255 1.01 23.64 -29.93
C GLY A 255 1.94 24.79 -29.50
N ILE A 256 1.54 25.54 -28.48
CA ILE A 256 2.37 26.66 -27.98
C ILE A 256 3.64 26.13 -27.32
N THR A 257 3.55 25.01 -26.57
CA THR A 257 4.72 24.37 -25.98
C THR A 257 5.72 23.94 -27.04
N LEU A 258 5.26 23.26 -28.10
CA LEU A 258 6.13 22.84 -29.20
C LEU A 258 6.81 24.03 -29.87
N LEU A 259 6.06 25.10 -30.17
CA LEU A 259 6.62 26.31 -30.75
C LEU A 259 7.64 26.96 -29.83
N ALA A 260 7.37 27.04 -28.52
CA ALA A 260 8.28 27.61 -27.54
C ALA A 260 9.58 26.78 -27.44
N VAL A 261 9.49 25.46 -27.44
CA VAL A 261 10.66 24.57 -27.44
C VAL A 261 11.48 24.75 -28.72
N LEU A 262 10.84 24.73 -29.90
CA LEU A 262 11.54 24.94 -31.17
C LEU A 262 12.22 26.30 -31.20
N PHE A 263 11.57 27.36 -30.73
CA PHE A 263 12.13 28.68 -30.68
C PHE A 263 13.30 28.76 -29.69
N SER A 264 13.19 28.14 -28.53
CA SER A 264 14.24 28.10 -27.51
C SER A 264 15.51 27.32 -27.97
N VAL A 265 15.31 26.22 -28.73
CA VAL A 265 16.39 25.38 -29.20
C VAL A 265 17.09 25.98 -30.43
N PHE A 266 16.34 26.57 -31.40
CA PHE A 266 16.88 26.95 -32.70
C PHE A 266 17.14 28.45 -32.88
N VAL A 267 16.51 29.32 -32.04
CA VAL A 267 16.62 30.78 -32.24
C VAL A 267 17.30 31.48 -31.07
N ILE A 268 16.71 31.44 -29.89
CA ILE A 268 17.25 32.09 -28.68
C ILE A 268 16.99 31.19 -27.48
N PRO A 269 18.04 30.72 -26.78
CA PRO A 269 17.85 29.89 -25.60
C PRO A 269 17.21 30.71 -24.47
N PHE A 270 16.01 30.31 -24.05
CA PHE A 270 15.29 30.86 -22.92
C PHE A 270 14.59 29.72 -22.17
N ASP A 271 14.22 29.98 -20.91
CA ASP A 271 13.54 28.98 -20.08
C ASP A 271 12.06 28.84 -20.46
N VAL A 272 11.73 27.70 -21.11
CA VAL A 272 10.39 27.38 -21.58
C VAL A 272 9.40 27.15 -20.40
N VAL A 273 9.90 26.92 -19.17
CA VAL A 273 9.06 26.80 -17.98
C VAL A 273 8.18 28.03 -17.76
N TRP A 274 8.67 29.23 -18.08
CA TRP A 274 7.86 30.47 -18.01
C TRP A 274 6.65 30.43 -18.93
N VAL A 275 6.80 29.90 -20.14
CA VAL A 275 5.68 29.74 -21.06
C VAL A 275 4.67 28.74 -20.50
N GLN A 276 5.15 27.64 -19.91
CA GLN A 276 4.28 26.64 -19.26
C GLN A 276 3.51 27.23 -18.07
N ILE A 277 4.15 28.08 -17.25
CA ILE A 277 3.49 28.76 -16.15
C ILE A 277 2.36 29.67 -16.69
N VAL A 278 2.64 30.46 -17.72
CA VAL A 278 1.62 31.34 -18.34
C VAL A 278 0.46 30.52 -18.89
N LEU A 279 0.74 29.39 -19.57
CA LEU A 279 -0.31 28.49 -20.07
C LEU A 279 -1.14 27.88 -18.93
N CYS A 280 -0.52 27.48 -17.82
CA CYS A 280 -1.23 27.00 -16.63
C CYS A 280 -2.14 28.07 -16.04
N VAL A 281 -1.66 29.32 -15.92
CA VAL A 281 -2.46 30.44 -15.42
C VAL A 281 -3.65 30.72 -16.35
N LEU A 282 -3.45 30.76 -17.66
CA LEU A 282 -4.51 30.95 -18.64
C LEU A 282 -5.52 29.80 -18.61
N MET A 283 -5.07 28.56 -18.50
CA MET A 283 -5.91 27.37 -18.35
C MET A 283 -6.79 27.47 -17.09
N VAL A 284 -6.20 27.78 -15.94
CA VAL A 284 -6.93 27.95 -14.68
C VAL A 284 -7.93 29.10 -14.79
N GLY A 285 -7.53 30.24 -15.34
CA GLY A 285 -8.44 31.38 -15.60
C GLY A 285 -9.64 30.99 -16.46
N TRP A 286 -9.38 30.26 -17.55
CA TRP A 286 -10.44 29.77 -18.43
C TRP A 286 -11.36 28.76 -17.70
N LEU A 287 -10.81 27.83 -16.94
CA LEU A 287 -11.60 26.88 -16.13
C LEU A 287 -12.47 27.60 -15.08
N VAL A 288 -11.96 28.64 -14.45
CA VAL A 288 -12.76 29.47 -13.50
C VAL A 288 -13.92 30.14 -14.22
N LEU A 289 -13.68 30.77 -15.39
CA LEU A 289 -14.73 31.39 -16.18
C LEU A 289 -15.76 30.36 -16.65
N ALA A 290 -15.31 29.19 -17.11
CA ALA A 290 -16.20 28.09 -17.49
C ALA A 290 -17.02 27.59 -16.30
N SER A 291 -16.41 27.47 -15.10
CA SER A 291 -17.09 27.05 -13.87
C SER A 291 -18.19 28.05 -13.45
N LEU A 292 -17.93 29.33 -13.58
CA LEU A 292 -18.91 30.40 -13.30
C LEU A 292 -20.06 30.40 -14.33
N SER A 293 -19.76 30.18 -15.61
CA SER A 293 -20.73 30.17 -16.69
C SER A 293 -21.64 28.95 -16.65
N THR A 294 -21.06 27.75 -16.53
CA THR A 294 -21.82 26.49 -16.59
C THR A 294 -22.45 26.10 -15.25
N ARG A 295 -21.99 26.65 -14.14
CA ARG A 295 -22.40 26.31 -12.76
C ARG A 295 -22.33 24.79 -12.45
N LEU A 296 -21.59 24.01 -13.23
CA LEU A 296 -21.43 22.57 -13.05
C LEU A 296 -20.46 22.30 -11.89
N ARG A 297 -20.90 21.50 -10.92
CA ARG A 297 -20.07 21.10 -9.78
C ARG A 297 -18.74 20.44 -10.20
N ASN A 298 -18.79 19.65 -11.27
CA ASN A 298 -17.59 18.94 -11.76
C ASN A 298 -16.52 19.90 -12.28
N MET A 299 -16.90 21.03 -12.89
CA MET A 299 -15.96 22.04 -13.35
C MET A 299 -15.18 22.65 -12.20
N TRP A 300 -15.83 22.94 -11.07
CA TRP A 300 -15.15 23.43 -9.86
C TRP A 300 -14.17 22.41 -9.29
N LEU A 301 -14.50 21.10 -9.33
CA LEU A 301 -13.59 20.05 -8.89
C LEU A 301 -12.36 19.95 -9.80
N ILE A 302 -12.53 20.09 -11.12
CA ILE A 302 -11.41 20.07 -12.06
C ILE A 302 -10.54 21.32 -11.91
N THR A 303 -11.15 22.48 -11.67
CA THR A 303 -10.41 23.72 -11.38
C THR A 303 -9.59 23.57 -10.09
N ALA A 304 -10.20 23.01 -9.05
CA ALA A 304 -9.50 22.70 -7.80
C ALA A 304 -8.36 21.69 -7.99
N PHE A 305 -8.55 20.66 -8.84
CA PHE A 305 -7.50 19.73 -9.22
C PHE A 305 -6.33 20.43 -9.91
N ALA A 306 -6.61 21.31 -10.89
CA ALA A 306 -5.55 22.03 -11.60
C ALA A 306 -4.74 22.94 -10.67
N ILE A 307 -5.42 23.74 -9.84
CA ILE A 307 -4.77 24.62 -8.86
C ILE A 307 -3.98 23.78 -7.82
N GLY A 308 -4.61 22.72 -7.30
CA GLY A 308 -4.01 21.83 -6.32
C GLY A 308 -2.77 21.10 -6.87
N SER A 309 -2.79 20.67 -8.14
CA SER A 309 -1.66 20.04 -8.82
C SER A 309 -0.47 20.98 -8.93
N ILE A 310 -0.71 22.23 -9.34
CA ILE A 310 0.35 23.25 -9.44
C ILE A 310 0.91 23.57 -8.06
N ALA A 311 0.03 23.81 -7.08
CA ALA A 311 0.45 24.09 -5.69
C ALA A 311 1.24 22.92 -5.08
N PHE A 312 0.78 21.69 -5.28
CA PHE A 312 1.47 20.48 -4.82
C PHE A 312 2.86 20.36 -5.42
N PHE A 313 2.98 20.54 -6.74
CA PHE A 313 4.26 20.46 -7.42
C PHE A 313 5.30 21.45 -6.87
N TYR A 314 4.93 22.74 -6.74
CA TYR A 314 5.82 23.75 -6.17
C TYR A 314 6.09 23.60 -4.67
N SER A 315 5.19 22.93 -3.93
CA SER A 315 5.40 22.63 -2.52
C SER A 315 6.24 21.36 -2.31
N ALA A 316 6.35 20.48 -3.29
CA ALA A 316 7.01 19.18 -3.15
C ALA A 316 8.49 19.31 -2.80
N ASP A 317 9.20 20.19 -3.48
CA ASP A 317 10.61 20.48 -3.19
C ASP A 317 10.79 21.07 -1.77
N TYR A 318 9.92 22.00 -1.37
CA TYR A 318 9.94 22.55 -0.02
C TYR A 318 9.68 21.46 1.04
N VAL A 319 8.74 20.55 0.80
CA VAL A 319 8.43 19.44 1.70
C VAL A 319 9.61 18.49 1.80
N LEU A 320 10.21 18.11 0.67
CA LEU A 320 11.38 17.23 0.64
C LEU A 320 12.55 17.81 1.45
N ASN A 321 12.85 19.10 1.26
CA ASN A 321 14.04 19.72 1.82
C ASN A 321 13.87 20.23 3.26
N ASN A 322 12.66 20.61 3.69
CA ASN A 322 12.43 21.31 4.95
C ASN A 322 11.48 20.59 5.93
N VAL A 323 10.64 19.65 5.45
CA VAL A 323 9.63 19.00 6.29
C VAL A 323 10.01 17.56 6.61
N LEU A 324 10.61 16.84 5.65
CA LEU A 324 11.01 15.45 5.85
C LEU A 324 12.27 15.37 6.74
N GLU A 325 12.27 14.36 7.61
CA GLU A 325 13.46 14.04 8.41
C GLU A 325 14.63 13.58 7.51
N PRO A 326 15.90 13.83 7.90
CA PRO A 326 17.05 13.53 7.04
C PRO A 326 17.07 12.08 6.54
N HIS A 327 16.72 11.10 7.39
CA HIS A 327 16.68 9.69 7.00
C HIS A 327 15.57 9.36 5.99
N GLN A 328 14.45 10.10 5.99
CA GLN A 328 13.36 9.93 5.02
C GLN A 328 13.75 10.52 3.66
N ARG A 329 14.40 11.68 3.69
CA ARG A 329 14.92 12.34 2.48
C ARG A 329 15.96 11.47 1.76
N VAL A 330 16.92 10.91 2.49
CA VAL A 330 17.92 10.00 1.91
C VAL A 330 17.26 8.81 1.23
N ARG A 331 16.26 8.18 1.85
CA ARG A 331 15.52 7.07 1.22
C ARG A 331 14.82 7.44 -0.09
N ILE A 332 14.29 8.65 -0.17
CA ILE A 332 13.65 9.15 -1.40
C ILE A 332 14.70 9.46 -2.45
N ASN A 333 15.81 10.12 -2.09
CA ASN A 333 16.88 10.44 -3.01
C ASN A 333 17.52 9.18 -3.61
N VAL A 334 17.77 8.17 -2.77
CA VAL A 334 18.28 6.86 -3.22
C VAL A 334 17.31 6.19 -4.19
N LEU A 335 16.00 6.16 -3.86
CA LEU A 335 14.99 5.60 -4.76
C LEU A 335 14.95 6.31 -6.11
N LEU A 336 15.10 7.63 -6.11
CA LEU A 336 15.10 8.43 -7.33
C LEU A 336 16.45 8.40 -8.08
N GLY A 337 17.46 7.71 -7.53
CA GLY A 337 18.81 7.65 -8.11
C GLY A 337 19.52 9.02 -8.14
N LEU A 338 19.21 9.89 -7.17
CA LEU A 338 19.86 11.19 -6.98
C LEU A 338 21.04 11.10 -6.04
N ASP A 339 21.07 10.07 -5.20
CA ASP A 339 22.12 9.85 -4.20
C ASP A 339 22.49 8.36 -4.20
N GLU A 340 23.78 8.05 -4.23
CA GLU A 340 24.30 6.69 -4.10
C GLU A 340 24.74 6.48 -2.63
N ASP A 341 23.76 6.48 -1.70
CA ASP A 341 24.06 6.15 -0.30
C ASP A 341 24.35 4.64 -0.17
N LEU A 342 25.56 4.26 -0.53
CA LEU A 342 26.03 2.87 -0.47
C LEU A 342 26.30 2.40 0.98
N ASP A 343 26.30 3.30 1.96
CA ASP A 343 26.57 2.98 3.39
C ASP A 343 25.31 3.00 4.26
N GLY A 344 24.15 3.46 3.72
CA GLY A 344 22.91 3.65 4.45
C GLY A 344 21.68 2.98 3.82
N ALA A 345 20.65 3.76 3.53
CA ALA A 345 19.39 3.24 3.00
C ALA A 345 19.52 2.59 1.61
N GLY A 346 20.44 3.06 0.77
CA GLY A 346 20.76 2.48 -0.53
C GLY A 346 21.50 1.16 -0.44
N TYR A 347 22.32 0.98 0.61
CA TYR A 347 23.02 -0.27 0.85
C TYR A 347 22.10 -1.48 0.91
N ASN A 348 20.99 -1.38 1.64
CA ASN A 348 20.04 -2.48 1.80
C ASN A 348 19.43 -2.92 0.46
N VAL A 349 19.04 -1.96 -0.38
CA VAL A 349 18.46 -2.22 -1.71
C VAL A 349 19.53 -2.82 -2.62
N HIS A 350 20.69 -2.20 -2.70
CA HIS A 350 21.79 -2.67 -3.55
C HIS A 350 22.23 -4.10 -3.18
N GLN A 351 22.37 -4.40 -1.88
CA GLN A 351 22.70 -5.75 -1.44
C GLN A 351 21.57 -6.76 -1.73
N SER A 352 20.31 -6.34 -1.63
CA SER A 352 19.18 -7.21 -1.97
C SER A 352 19.13 -7.52 -3.48
N GLU A 353 19.42 -6.55 -4.34
CA GLU A 353 19.52 -6.74 -5.79
C GLU A 353 20.67 -7.70 -6.16
N ILE A 354 21.84 -7.53 -5.52
CA ILE A 354 22.96 -8.46 -5.69
C ILE A 354 22.59 -9.88 -5.26
N ALA A 355 21.91 -10.01 -4.11
CA ALA A 355 21.47 -11.32 -3.62
C ALA A 355 20.53 -12.00 -4.62
N ILE A 356 19.47 -11.31 -5.06
CA ILE A 356 18.51 -11.82 -6.04
C ILE A 356 19.21 -12.16 -7.37
N GLY A 357 20.03 -11.24 -7.90
CA GLY A 357 20.75 -11.44 -9.14
C GLY A 357 21.71 -12.64 -9.10
N SER A 358 22.28 -12.92 -7.92
CA SER A 358 23.19 -14.04 -7.72
C SER A 358 22.51 -15.42 -7.75
N GLY A 359 21.18 -15.49 -7.55
CA GLY A 359 20.40 -16.74 -7.57
C GLY A 359 20.15 -17.29 -8.98
N GLY A 360 20.17 -16.45 -10.01
CA GLY A 360 19.92 -16.91 -11.38
C GLY A 360 18.53 -17.51 -11.57
N LEU A 361 18.41 -18.55 -12.42
CA LEU A 361 17.13 -19.19 -12.74
C LEU A 361 16.67 -20.17 -11.65
N GLU A 362 17.56 -21.03 -11.17
CA GLU A 362 17.24 -22.15 -10.28
C GLU A 362 17.59 -21.88 -8.80
N GLY A 363 18.29 -20.78 -8.52
CA GLY A 363 18.80 -20.47 -7.19
C GLY A 363 20.08 -21.21 -6.84
N LYS A 364 20.65 -20.86 -5.69
CA LYS A 364 21.84 -21.52 -5.12
C LYS A 364 21.49 -22.78 -4.34
N GLY A 365 20.20 -23.03 -4.12
CA GLY A 365 19.67 -24.11 -3.29
C GLY A 365 19.47 -23.71 -1.84
N PHE A 366 18.58 -24.43 -1.15
CA PHE A 366 18.22 -24.21 0.25
C PHE A 366 19.46 -24.21 1.16
N LEU A 367 19.58 -23.22 2.02
CA LEU A 367 20.73 -23.00 2.90
C LEU A 367 22.08 -22.80 2.17
N ASN A 368 22.09 -22.44 0.90
CA ASN A 368 23.31 -22.20 0.13
C ASN A 368 23.48 -20.75 -0.33
N GLY A 369 22.60 -19.85 0.11
CA GLY A 369 22.74 -18.41 -0.13
C GLY A 369 24.05 -17.86 0.46
N THR A 370 24.85 -17.17 -0.32
CA THR A 370 26.12 -16.59 0.13
C THR A 370 25.92 -15.21 0.73
N GLN A 371 25.12 -14.36 0.10
CA GLN A 371 24.83 -13.01 0.59
C GLN A 371 23.97 -13.03 1.85
N THR A 372 22.96 -13.90 1.87
CA THR A 372 22.07 -14.06 3.03
C THR A 372 22.78 -14.65 4.24
N LYS A 373 23.64 -15.65 4.06
CA LYS A 373 24.42 -16.25 5.17
C LYS A 373 25.44 -15.29 5.79
N LEU A 374 26.07 -14.46 4.98
CA LEU A 374 27.03 -13.45 5.44
C LEU A 374 26.34 -12.21 6.05
N LYS A 375 24.97 -12.20 6.01
CA LYS A 375 24.15 -11.09 6.55
C LYS A 375 24.48 -9.74 5.96
N PHE A 376 24.83 -9.71 4.66
CA PHE A 376 25.08 -8.46 3.95
C PHE A 376 23.79 -7.64 3.78
N VAL A 377 22.61 -8.30 3.72
CA VAL A 377 21.32 -7.61 3.69
C VAL A 377 20.80 -7.45 5.12
N PRO A 378 20.73 -6.24 5.68
CA PRO A 378 20.12 -6.03 6.99
C PRO A 378 18.62 -6.38 6.97
N GLU A 379 18.11 -6.90 8.09
CA GLU A 379 16.68 -7.27 8.26
C GLU A 379 16.16 -8.23 7.16
N GLN A 380 17.02 -9.12 6.68
CA GLN A 380 16.69 -10.07 5.61
C GLN A 380 15.61 -11.10 6.00
N ASP A 381 15.39 -11.35 7.26
CA ASP A 381 14.38 -12.28 7.77
C ASP A 381 13.00 -11.62 8.02
N THR A 382 12.96 -10.29 8.05
CA THR A 382 11.74 -9.50 8.24
C THR A 382 11.32 -8.78 6.96
N ASP A 383 11.88 -7.61 6.72
CA ASP A 383 11.45 -6.71 5.66
C ASP A 383 11.97 -7.10 4.28
N PHE A 384 13.18 -7.69 4.22
CA PHE A 384 13.86 -8.10 2.99
C PHE A 384 13.81 -9.61 2.73
N ILE A 385 12.84 -10.33 3.31
CA ILE A 385 12.77 -11.79 3.19
C ILE A 385 12.72 -12.29 1.74
N PHE A 386 12.14 -11.53 0.83
CA PHE A 386 12.04 -11.88 -0.58
C PHE A 386 13.42 -11.97 -1.29
N CYS A 387 14.46 -11.28 -0.77
CA CYS A 387 15.82 -11.43 -1.32
C CYS A 387 16.39 -12.81 -1.04
N THR A 388 16.07 -13.43 0.11
CA THR A 388 16.47 -14.82 0.43
C THR A 388 15.84 -15.81 -0.55
N VAL A 389 14.55 -15.62 -0.89
CA VAL A 389 13.88 -16.42 -1.92
C VAL A 389 14.59 -16.28 -3.25
N GLY A 390 14.94 -15.04 -3.65
CA GLY A 390 15.64 -14.76 -4.90
C GLY A 390 17.02 -15.41 -4.97
N GLU A 391 17.77 -15.41 -3.86
CA GLU A 391 19.10 -16.02 -3.82
C GLU A 391 19.07 -17.54 -3.75
N GLU A 392 18.25 -18.12 -2.86
CA GLU A 392 18.24 -19.57 -2.62
C GLU A 392 17.42 -20.35 -3.67
N GLU A 393 16.28 -19.82 -4.10
CA GLU A 393 15.33 -20.48 -4.99
C GLU A 393 15.30 -19.88 -6.40
N GLY A 394 16.02 -18.80 -6.63
CA GLY A 394 16.19 -18.15 -7.92
C GLY A 394 14.92 -17.55 -8.48
N PHE A 395 14.91 -17.33 -9.79
CA PHE A 395 13.75 -16.76 -10.50
C PHE A 395 12.51 -17.66 -10.41
N LEU A 396 12.68 -18.99 -10.51
CA LEU A 396 11.54 -19.92 -10.46
C LEU A 396 10.85 -19.92 -9.11
N GLY A 397 11.61 -19.90 -8.01
CA GLY A 397 11.05 -19.79 -6.65
C GLY A 397 10.38 -18.45 -6.42
N SER A 398 11.03 -17.35 -6.80
CA SER A 398 10.47 -16.00 -6.72
C SER A 398 9.15 -15.88 -7.50
N ALA A 399 9.12 -16.38 -8.74
CA ALA A 399 7.91 -16.38 -9.55
C ALA A 399 6.81 -17.25 -8.92
N GLY A 400 7.16 -18.42 -8.36
CA GLY A 400 6.23 -19.28 -7.63
C GLY A 400 5.57 -18.58 -6.44
N VAL A 401 6.35 -17.87 -5.62
CA VAL A 401 5.84 -17.10 -4.49
C VAL A 401 4.91 -15.96 -4.97
N LEU A 402 5.29 -15.24 -6.02
CA LEU A 402 4.44 -14.16 -6.58
C LEU A 402 3.14 -14.74 -7.17
N ILE A 403 3.17 -15.91 -7.80
CA ILE A 403 1.97 -16.60 -8.30
C ILE A 403 1.06 -17.02 -7.14
N LEU A 404 1.60 -17.48 -6.01
CA LEU A 404 0.81 -17.80 -4.82
C LEU A 404 0.12 -16.56 -4.25
N PHE A 405 0.83 -15.42 -4.16
CA PHE A 405 0.20 -14.16 -3.74
C PHE A 405 -0.85 -13.68 -4.74
N LEU A 406 -0.58 -13.78 -6.04
CA LEU A 406 -1.57 -13.44 -7.07
C LEU A 406 -2.82 -14.34 -6.95
N ALA A 407 -2.63 -15.64 -6.73
CA ALA A 407 -3.73 -16.58 -6.51
C ALA A 407 -4.54 -16.21 -5.26
N LEU A 408 -3.88 -15.82 -4.15
CA LEU A 408 -4.55 -15.33 -2.94
C LEU A 408 -5.38 -14.08 -3.24
N ILE A 409 -4.81 -13.08 -3.91
CA ILE A 409 -5.47 -11.82 -4.26
C ILE A 409 -6.69 -12.07 -5.15
N LEU A 410 -6.54 -12.87 -6.22
CA LEU A 410 -7.64 -13.21 -7.11
C LEU A 410 -8.75 -13.99 -6.38
N ARG A 411 -8.36 -14.89 -5.45
CA ARG A 411 -9.32 -15.62 -4.62
C ARG A 411 -10.07 -14.70 -3.68
N LEU A 412 -9.40 -13.75 -3.04
CA LEU A 412 -10.03 -12.75 -2.18
C LEU A 412 -11.01 -11.85 -2.95
N ILE A 413 -10.69 -11.47 -4.19
CA ILE A 413 -11.63 -10.74 -5.07
C ILE A 413 -12.89 -11.58 -5.30
N TYR A 414 -12.72 -12.85 -5.70
CA TYR A 414 -13.85 -13.75 -5.92
C TYR A 414 -14.72 -13.92 -4.67
N LEU A 415 -14.09 -14.10 -3.50
CA LEU A 415 -14.78 -14.23 -2.24
C LEU A 415 -15.54 -12.94 -1.85
N ALA A 416 -14.95 -11.77 -2.09
CA ALA A 416 -15.56 -10.48 -1.77
C ALA A 416 -16.75 -10.17 -2.70
N GLU A 417 -16.64 -10.45 -4.00
CA GLU A 417 -17.73 -10.22 -4.96
C GLU A 417 -18.96 -11.12 -4.72
N ARG A 418 -18.76 -12.31 -4.20
CA ARG A 418 -19.88 -13.23 -3.91
C ARG A 418 -20.64 -12.93 -2.62
N GLN A 419 -20.18 -11.93 -1.81
CA GLN A 419 -20.82 -11.59 -0.56
C GLN A 419 -22.21 -10.97 -0.79
N PRO A 420 -23.28 -11.50 -0.12
CA PRO A 420 -24.64 -10.96 -0.27
C PRO A 420 -24.83 -9.61 0.44
N PHE A 421 -24.06 -9.35 1.51
CA PHE A 421 -24.17 -8.15 2.31
C PHE A 421 -22.98 -7.22 2.10
N ALA A 422 -23.26 -5.91 2.17
CA ALA A 422 -22.24 -4.87 2.05
C ALA A 422 -21.12 -5.02 3.12
N PHE A 423 -21.46 -5.41 4.35
CA PHE A 423 -20.49 -5.63 5.43
C PHE A 423 -19.38 -6.63 5.01
N GLY A 424 -19.78 -7.84 4.56
CA GLY A 424 -18.84 -8.87 4.14
C GLY A 424 -18.03 -8.44 2.92
N ARG A 425 -18.66 -7.78 1.94
CA ARG A 425 -18.00 -7.28 0.73
C ARG A 425 -16.95 -6.22 1.07
N ILE A 426 -17.30 -5.21 1.85
CA ILE A 426 -16.40 -4.10 2.22
C ILE A 426 -15.25 -4.63 3.08
N TYR A 427 -15.52 -5.54 4.02
CA TYR A 427 -14.48 -6.18 4.81
C TYR A 427 -13.52 -6.99 3.91
N GLY A 428 -14.05 -7.80 2.99
CA GLY A 428 -13.26 -8.57 2.04
C GLY A 428 -12.36 -7.72 1.17
N TYR A 429 -12.89 -6.60 0.64
CA TYR A 429 -12.08 -5.64 -0.12
C TYR A 429 -11.05 -4.91 0.75
N SER A 430 -11.33 -4.69 2.04
CA SER A 430 -10.35 -4.13 2.98
C SER A 430 -9.17 -5.09 3.18
N VAL A 431 -9.46 -6.37 3.41
CA VAL A 431 -8.43 -7.41 3.51
C VAL A 431 -7.60 -7.51 2.25
N LEU A 432 -8.27 -7.59 1.08
CA LEU A 432 -7.62 -7.60 -0.22
C LEU A 432 -6.68 -6.42 -0.42
N SER A 433 -7.16 -5.20 -0.13
CA SER A 433 -6.39 -3.97 -0.34
C SER A 433 -5.15 -3.91 0.55
N ILE A 434 -5.26 -4.36 1.81
CA ILE A 434 -4.15 -4.43 2.74
C ILE A 434 -3.10 -5.44 2.24
N PHE A 435 -3.51 -6.65 1.84
CA PHE A 435 -2.59 -7.66 1.32
C PHE A 435 -1.91 -7.19 0.03
N LEU A 436 -2.68 -6.65 -0.92
CA LEU A 436 -2.14 -6.11 -2.16
C LEU A 436 -1.07 -5.04 -1.90
N PHE A 437 -1.34 -4.11 -0.98
CA PHE A 437 -0.41 -3.05 -0.62
C PHE A 437 0.87 -3.60 0.02
N HIS A 438 0.76 -4.54 0.96
CA HIS A 438 1.92 -5.17 1.58
C HIS A 438 2.80 -5.90 0.58
N VAL A 439 2.19 -6.73 -0.30
CA VAL A 439 2.94 -7.47 -1.34
C VAL A 439 3.62 -6.49 -2.30
N PHE A 440 2.88 -5.50 -2.81
CA PHE A 440 3.41 -4.54 -3.78
C PHE A 440 4.58 -3.73 -3.21
N ILE A 441 4.44 -3.21 -1.99
CA ILE A 441 5.50 -2.39 -1.39
C ILE A 441 6.68 -3.26 -0.94
N ASN A 442 6.44 -4.44 -0.31
CA ASN A 442 7.54 -5.28 0.16
C ASN A 442 8.40 -5.80 -1.01
N VAL A 443 7.77 -6.39 -2.03
CA VAL A 443 8.49 -6.87 -3.21
C VAL A 443 9.12 -5.70 -3.97
N GLY A 444 8.38 -4.58 -4.11
CA GLY A 444 8.88 -3.40 -4.79
C GLY A 444 10.11 -2.79 -4.13
N MET A 445 10.18 -2.74 -2.78
CA MET A 445 11.36 -2.19 -2.09
C MET A 445 12.58 -3.11 -2.20
N VAL A 446 12.39 -4.42 -2.22
CA VAL A 446 13.48 -5.40 -2.39
C VAL A 446 14.06 -5.33 -3.81
N LEU A 447 13.24 -4.96 -4.81
CA LEU A 447 13.61 -4.78 -6.21
C LEU A 447 14.00 -3.33 -6.55
N GLY A 448 14.13 -2.43 -5.56
CA GLY A 448 14.46 -1.03 -5.81
C GLY A 448 13.37 -0.20 -6.53
N LEU A 449 12.13 -0.71 -6.64
CA LEU A 449 11.01 -0.02 -7.31
C LEU A 449 10.22 0.91 -6.40
N THR A 450 10.31 0.72 -5.09
CA THR A 450 9.64 1.53 -4.07
C THR A 450 10.61 1.86 -2.93
N PRO A 451 10.40 2.98 -2.20
CA PRO A 451 11.30 3.33 -1.11
C PRO A 451 11.29 2.27 0.00
N VAL A 452 12.40 2.16 0.71
CA VAL A 452 12.51 1.24 1.87
C VAL A 452 11.64 1.77 3.01
N ILE A 453 10.50 1.13 3.21
CA ILE A 453 9.49 1.54 4.20
C ILE A 453 9.51 0.65 5.43
N GLY A 454 9.97 -0.61 5.30
CA GLY A 454 10.04 -1.55 6.40
C GLY A 454 8.67 -2.12 6.77
N ILE A 455 7.98 -2.75 5.81
CA ILE A 455 6.73 -3.49 6.05
C ILE A 455 6.89 -4.96 5.70
N PRO A 456 6.33 -5.88 6.52
CA PRO A 456 6.52 -7.31 6.30
C PRO A 456 5.69 -7.84 5.13
N LEU A 457 6.19 -8.91 4.51
CA LEU A 457 5.46 -9.70 3.52
C LEU A 457 4.45 -10.61 4.23
N PRO A 458 3.15 -10.56 3.91
CA PRO A 458 2.11 -11.31 4.61
C PRO A 458 2.38 -12.82 4.65
N PHE A 459 2.29 -13.43 5.84
CA PHE A 459 2.51 -14.86 6.11
C PHE A 459 3.94 -15.38 5.84
N PHE A 460 4.81 -14.55 5.31
CA PHE A 460 6.13 -14.93 4.82
C PHE A 460 7.25 -14.43 5.75
N SER A 461 7.21 -13.15 6.11
CA SER A 461 8.21 -12.52 6.96
C SER A 461 8.20 -13.07 8.39
N TYR A 462 9.37 -13.08 9.03
CA TYR A 462 9.49 -13.40 10.45
C TYR A 462 8.76 -12.35 11.31
N GLY A 463 7.92 -12.81 12.23
CA GLY A 463 7.29 -11.94 13.23
C GLY A 463 5.94 -12.44 13.72
N GLY A 464 5.80 -12.59 15.04
CA GLY A 464 4.55 -13.05 15.66
C GLY A 464 3.39 -12.08 15.46
N SER A 465 3.59 -10.78 15.74
CA SER A 465 2.52 -9.78 15.66
C SER A 465 1.98 -9.58 14.25
N SER A 466 2.85 -9.54 13.25
CA SER A 466 2.45 -9.41 11.84
C SER A 466 1.70 -10.64 11.36
N LEU A 467 2.21 -11.84 11.68
CA LEU A 467 1.58 -13.09 11.33
C LEU A 467 0.18 -13.22 11.94
N TRP A 468 0.02 -12.88 13.22
CA TRP A 468 -1.28 -12.83 13.88
C TRP A 468 -2.21 -11.80 13.24
N GLY A 469 -1.71 -10.58 12.98
CA GLY A 469 -2.51 -9.52 12.36
C GLY A 469 -3.09 -9.93 10.99
N PHE A 470 -2.27 -10.54 10.13
CA PHE A 470 -2.72 -11.06 8.84
C PHE A 470 -3.66 -12.28 8.99
N THR A 471 -3.43 -13.11 10.01
CA THR A 471 -4.33 -14.22 10.32
C THR A 471 -5.70 -13.71 10.77
N PHE A 472 -5.77 -12.69 11.64
CA PHE A 472 -7.04 -12.02 12.00
C PHE A 472 -7.77 -11.50 10.76
N LEU A 473 -7.08 -10.77 9.90
CA LEU A 473 -7.67 -10.25 8.65
C LEU A 473 -8.29 -11.36 7.81
N LEU A 474 -7.54 -12.43 7.54
CA LEU A 474 -7.96 -13.49 6.63
C LEU A 474 -9.06 -14.37 7.25
N PHE A 475 -8.89 -14.83 8.49
CA PHE A 475 -9.81 -15.81 9.09
C PHE A 475 -11.15 -15.20 9.50
N ILE A 476 -11.18 -13.93 9.90
CA ILE A 476 -12.46 -13.21 10.09
C ILE A 476 -13.22 -13.14 8.76
N PHE A 477 -12.52 -12.86 7.65
CA PHE A 477 -13.14 -12.83 6.32
C PHE A 477 -13.65 -14.21 5.90
N LEU A 478 -12.87 -15.28 6.11
CA LEU A 478 -13.30 -16.65 5.84
C LEU A 478 -14.52 -17.05 6.67
N ARG A 479 -14.60 -16.58 7.92
CA ARG A 479 -15.79 -16.84 8.77
C ARG A 479 -17.04 -16.11 8.26
N ILE A 480 -16.89 -14.84 7.86
CA ILE A 480 -17.99 -14.07 7.25
C ILE A 480 -18.43 -14.73 5.94
N ASP A 481 -17.50 -15.19 5.12
CA ASP A 481 -17.81 -15.87 3.87
C ASP A 481 -18.52 -17.21 4.10
N ALA A 482 -18.13 -17.98 5.11
CA ALA A 482 -18.76 -19.26 5.44
C ALA A 482 -20.23 -19.11 5.85
N SER A 483 -20.60 -17.97 6.47
CA SER A 483 -21.98 -17.71 6.91
C SER A 483 -22.90 -17.17 5.81
N ARG A 484 -22.40 -16.82 4.64
CA ARG A 484 -23.23 -16.28 3.54
C ARG A 484 -24.45 -17.14 3.14
N ASN A 485 -24.33 -18.47 3.26
CA ASN A 485 -25.40 -19.41 2.91
C ASN A 485 -26.43 -19.62 4.04
N LEU A 486 -26.08 -19.26 5.29
CA LEU A 486 -26.98 -19.41 6.44
C LEU A 486 -28.17 -18.43 6.43
N VAL A 487 -28.05 -17.36 5.62
CA VAL A 487 -29.09 -16.31 5.52
C VAL A 487 -30.10 -16.58 4.39
N ARG A 488 -29.87 -17.61 3.55
CA ARG A 488 -30.78 -17.96 2.46
C ARG A 488 -31.94 -18.86 2.90
N THR A 489 -31.99 -19.25 4.15
CA THR A 489 -33.09 -19.99 4.78
C THR A 489 -33.76 -19.17 5.85
#